data_0e315d9d9734a1b8ebc3a890eab4c7a9
#
_entry.id   0e315d9d9734a1b8ebc3a890eab4c7a9
#
_cell.length_a   1.000
_cell.length_b   1.000
_cell.length_c   1.000
_cell.angle_alpha   90.00
_cell.angle_beta   90.00
_cell.angle_gamma   90.00
#
_symmetry.space_group_name_H-M   'P 1'
#
loop_
_entity.id
_entity.type
_entity.pdbx_description
1 polymer ?
#
loop_
_entity_poly.entity_id
_entity_poly.type
_entity_poly.pdbx_seq_one_letter_code
_entity_poly.pdbx_strand_id
1 'polypeptide(L)'
;MITNPEYRAAWSAVPDVVHAETQLRKLEERRRALGDVPSPDQARRRVFDEAATAMLAGADFPDDIGTRAADAYKGALEAESEALGLGEGINSLRYHLDYLRTTDGAEMALEALGKRLTEFLAEVKKPAAELNGARSAEEAIQHGGKAPAAWKTLTGMLGTLRNIRQAQLDILRPFNDGRRLQELREKGHFEVAGIAPDGVPEDIMRAMASGYYDVMYLVYISDLPNVWVPPSFDALEAEDVVDCGVPDDSVIDYTPRERIIPVHPEPKRHGFERTPDITLK
;
A
#
# COMPACT_ATOMS: atom_id res chain seq x y z
N MET A 1 6.92 -2.41 2.57
CA MET A 1 6.57 -3.50 1.62
C MET A 1 5.16 -3.95 1.98
N ILE A 2 4.19 -3.84 1.07
CA ILE A 2 2.80 -4.24 1.34
C ILE A 2 2.78 -5.76 1.49
N THR A 3 2.41 -6.24 2.67
CA THR A 3 2.38 -7.68 3.00
C THR A 3 1.03 -8.34 2.71
N ASN A 4 0.02 -7.56 2.29
CA ASN A 4 -1.32 -8.05 2.01
C ASN A 4 -1.32 -9.04 0.83
N PRO A 5 -1.66 -10.33 1.04
CA PRO A 5 -1.65 -11.35 0.00
C PRO A 5 -2.69 -11.10 -1.09
N GLU A 6 -3.88 -10.58 -0.75
CA GLU A 6 -4.95 -10.32 -1.70
C GLU A 6 -4.59 -9.14 -2.62
N TYR A 7 -3.90 -8.11 -2.12
CA TYR A 7 -3.35 -7.02 -2.93
C TYR A 7 -2.37 -7.55 -3.98
N ARG A 8 -1.45 -8.42 -3.57
CA ARG A 8 -0.49 -9.03 -4.52
C ARG A 8 -1.18 -9.93 -5.53
N ALA A 9 -2.17 -10.71 -5.09
CA ALA A 9 -2.93 -11.58 -6.00
C ALA A 9 -3.70 -10.76 -7.03
N ALA A 10 -4.34 -9.65 -6.64
CA ALA A 10 -5.04 -8.75 -7.56
C ALA A 10 -4.10 -8.20 -8.65
N TRP A 11 -2.93 -7.67 -8.29
CA TRP A 11 -1.96 -7.18 -9.28
C TRP A 11 -1.33 -8.27 -10.12
N SER A 12 -1.21 -9.49 -9.60
CA SER A 12 -0.73 -10.65 -10.38
C SER A 12 -1.73 -11.07 -11.47
N ALA A 13 -2.97 -10.65 -11.38
CA ALA A 13 -3.97 -10.87 -12.43
C ALA A 13 -3.89 -9.86 -13.59
N VAL A 14 -3.03 -8.82 -13.47
CA VAL A 14 -2.84 -7.77 -14.50
C VAL A 14 -1.58 -8.09 -15.31
N PRO A 15 -1.69 -8.60 -16.56
CA PRO A 15 -0.54 -9.11 -17.32
C PRO A 15 0.56 -8.06 -17.55
N ASP A 16 0.17 -6.82 -17.84
CA ASP A 16 1.10 -5.73 -18.13
C ASP A 16 1.92 -5.34 -16.89
N VAL A 17 1.30 -5.34 -15.72
CA VAL A 17 2.00 -5.10 -14.44
C VAL A 17 2.98 -6.23 -14.17
N VAL A 18 2.58 -7.49 -14.33
CA VAL A 18 3.47 -8.66 -14.15
C VAL A 18 4.65 -8.62 -15.11
N HIS A 19 4.39 -8.24 -16.38
CA HIS A 19 5.45 -8.09 -17.37
C HIS A 19 6.44 -6.99 -16.98
N ALA A 20 5.95 -5.79 -16.68
CA ALA A 20 6.78 -4.65 -16.31
C ALA A 20 7.59 -4.92 -15.02
N GLU A 21 6.99 -5.53 -13.99
CA GLU A 21 7.71 -5.93 -12.76
C GLU A 21 8.80 -6.97 -13.05
N THR A 22 8.53 -7.89 -13.98
CA THR A 22 9.52 -8.89 -14.37
C THR A 22 10.72 -8.25 -15.09
N GLN A 23 10.48 -7.29 -15.99
CA GLN A 23 11.56 -6.57 -16.67
C GLN A 23 12.32 -5.67 -15.69
N LEU A 24 11.61 -4.97 -14.81
CA LEU A 24 12.23 -4.14 -13.77
C LEU A 24 13.20 -4.95 -12.92
N ARG A 25 12.78 -6.12 -12.44
CA ARG A 25 13.63 -7.01 -11.65
C ARG A 25 14.90 -7.42 -12.43
N LYS A 26 14.78 -7.77 -13.71
CA LYS A 26 15.93 -8.13 -14.55
C LYS A 26 16.94 -6.98 -14.69
N LEU A 27 16.45 -5.75 -14.90
CA LEU A 27 17.31 -4.58 -14.98
C LEU A 27 17.99 -4.26 -13.64
N GLU A 28 17.25 -4.38 -12.53
CA GLU A 28 17.80 -4.19 -11.19
C GLU A 28 18.85 -5.24 -10.82
N GLU A 29 18.63 -6.50 -11.20
CA GLU A 29 19.61 -7.58 -11.03
C GLU A 29 20.89 -7.30 -11.85
N ARG A 30 20.75 -6.89 -13.11
CA ARG A 30 21.87 -6.51 -13.96
C ARG A 30 22.62 -5.30 -13.41
N ARG A 31 21.90 -4.26 -12.96
CA ARG A 31 22.49 -3.07 -12.32
C ARG A 31 23.27 -3.43 -11.05
N ARG A 32 22.75 -4.36 -10.26
CA ARG A 32 23.42 -4.87 -9.07
C ARG A 32 24.65 -5.70 -9.39
N ALA A 33 24.61 -6.48 -10.46
CA ALA A 33 25.74 -7.29 -10.93
C ALA A 33 26.93 -6.44 -11.41
N LEU A 34 26.70 -5.23 -11.90
CA LEU A 34 27.77 -4.28 -12.24
C LEU A 34 28.57 -3.81 -11.01
N GLY A 35 27.97 -3.85 -9.81
CA GLY A 35 28.61 -3.39 -8.58
C GLY A 35 28.96 -1.91 -8.58
N ASP A 36 30.03 -1.56 -7.88
CA ASP A 36 30.63 -0.22 -7.89
C ASP A 36 31.41 -0.02 -9.18
N VAL A 37 30.94 0.90 -10.01
CA VAL A 37 31.61 1.28 -11.27
C VAL A 37 32.50 2.47 -10.97
N PRO A 38 33.84 2.33 -11.04
CA PRO A 38 34.76 3.45 -10.88
C PRO A 38 34.61 4.40 -12.07
N SER A 39 34.87 5.69 -11.84
CA SER A 39 34.96 6.60 -12.97
C SER A 39 36.14 6.24 -13.87
N PRO A 40 36.11 6.57 -15.20
CA PRO A 40 37.19 6.27 -16.11
C PRO A 40 38.55 6.79 -15.65
N ASP A 41 38.57 8.00 -15.08
CA ASP A 41 39.78 8.57 -14.53
C ASP A 41 40.29 7.85 -13.28
N GLN A 42 39.40 7.38 -12.42
CA GLN A 42 39.81 6.57 -11.25
C GLN A 42 40.37 5.22 -11.68
N ALA A 43 39.74 4.55 -12.66
CA ALA A 43 40.25 3.29 -13.20
C ALA A 43 41.65 3.46 -13.80
N ARG A 44 41.88 4.53 -14.59
CA ARG A 44 43.16 4.87 -15.16
C ARG A 44 44.23 5.14 -14.07
N ARG A 45 43.91 5.96 -13.08
CA ARG A 45 44.83 6.30 -11.96
C ARG A 45 45.22 5.06 -11.19
N ARG A 46 44.31 4.17 -10.93
CA ARG A 46 44.59 2.90 -10.22
C ARG A 46 45.68 2.08 -10.88
N VAL A 47 45.73 2.02 -12.21
CA VAL A 47 46.78 1.31 -12.96
C VAL A 47 48.17 1.93 -12.68
N PHE A 48 48.28 3.28 -12.65
CA PHE A 48 49.51 3.95 -12.33
C PHE A 48 49.91 3.77 -10.86
N ASP A 49 48.97 3.82 -9.93
CA ASP A 49 49.19 3.63 -8.49
C ASP A 49 49.68 2.21 -8.19
N GLU A 50 49.09 1.19 -8.87
CA GLU A 50 49.52 -0.20 -8.78
C GLU A 50 50.94 -0.38 -9.33
N ALA A 51 51.27 0.24 -10.46
CA ALA A 51 52.63 0.19 -11.03
C ALA A 51 53.66 0.90 -10.11
N ALA A 52 53.30 2.07 -9.57
CA ALA A 52 54.18 2.79 -8.62
C ALA A 52 54.44 1.96 -7.36
N THR A 53 53.40 1.30 -6.84
CA THR A 53 53.51 0.41 -5.67
C THR A 53 54.42 -0.78 -5.95
N ALA A 54 54.32 -1.40 -7.14
CA ALA A 54 55.17 -2.50 -7.55
C ALA A 54 56.65 -2.06 -7.70
N MET A 55 56.92 -0.87 -8.24
CA MET A 55 58.27 -0.32 -8.32
C MET A 55 58.89 -0.08 -6.92
N LEU A 56 58.11 0.41 -5.99
CA LEU A 56 58.58 0.58 -4.58
C LEU A 56 58.92 -0.75 -3.93
N ALA A 57 58.31 -1.84 -4.41
CA ALA A 57 58.62 -3.20 -4.00
C ALA A 57 59.80 -3.85 -4.81
N GLY A 58 60.43 -3.11 -5.72
CA GLY A 58 61.61 -3.57 -6.50
C GLY A 58 61.30 -4.14 -7.85
N ALA A 59 60.08 -4.00 -8.37
CA ALA A 59 59.71 -4.38 -9.72
C ALA A 59 60.15 -3.30 -10.74
N ASP A 60 60.38 -3.75 -12.01
CA ASP A 60 60.62 -2.81 -13.11
C ASP A 60 59.33 -2.08 -13.52
N PHE A 61 59.49 -0.88 -14.09
CA PHE A 61 58.32 -0.16 -14.65
C PHE A 61 57.81 -0.87 -15.88
N PRO A 62 56.48 -1.14 -15.94
CA PRO A 62 55.91 -1.88 -17.06
C PRO A 62 55.94 -1.10 -18.38
N ASP A 63 56.51 -1.66 -19.43
CA ASP A 63 56.57 -1.05 -20.78
C ASP A 63 55.19 -0.79 -21.37
N ASP A 64 54.20 -1.59 -20.99
CA ASP A 64 52.84 -1.55 -21.48
C ASP A 64 51.85 -0.67 -20.62
N ILE A 65 52.38 0.09 -19.65
CA ILE A 65 51.58 0.86 -18.69
C ILE A 65 50.59 1.78 -19.37
N GLY A 66 50.99 2.41 -20.50
CA GLY A 66 50.08 3.29 -21.26
C GLY A 66 48.88 2.53 -21.86
N THR A 67 49.11 1.37 -22.40
CA THR A 67 48.06 0.51 -22.97
C THR A 67 47.11 0.02 -21.87
N ARG A 68 47.65 -0.48 -20.75
CA ARG A 68 46.83 -0.91 -19.58
C ARG A 68 46.00 0.19 -19.03
N ALA A 69 46.54 1.40 -18.92
CA ALA A 69 45.81 2.56 -18.44
C ALA A 69 44.70 2.99 -19.41
N ALA A 70 44.92 2.92 -20.72
CA ALA A 70 43.93 3.19 -21.74
C ALA A 70 42.81 2.16 -21.75
N ASP A 71 43.14 0.88 -21.62
CA ASP A 71 42.16 -0.22 -21.55
C ASP A 71 41.28 -0.11 -20.27
N ALA A 72 41.90 0.21 -19.13
CA ALA A 72 41.19 0.42 -17.90
C ALA A 72 40.21 1.62 -17.99
N TYR A 73 40.65 2.72 -18.61
CA TYR A 73 39.81 3.89 -18.87
C TYR A 73 38.60 3.53 -19.74
N LYS A 74 38.85 2.84 -20.87
CA LYS A 74 37.83 2.42 -21.83
C LYS A 74 36.81 1.47 -21.17
N GLY A 75 37.27 0.46 -20.46
CA GLY A 75 36.40 -0.50 -19.77
C GLY A 75 35.53 0.17 -18.71
N ALA A 76 36.07 1.14 -17.95
CA ALA A 76 35.29 1.89 -16.99
C ALA A 76 34.27 2.82 -17.67
N LEU A 77 34.57 3.44 -18.80
CA LEU A 77 33.64 4.26 -19.58
C LEU A 77 32.47 3.43 -20.13
N GLU A 78 32.75 2.22 -20.62
CA GLU A 78 31.72 1.29 -21.08
C GLU A 78 30.80 0.86 -19.92
N ALA A 79 31.36 0.52 -18.77
CA ALA A 79 30.60 0.17 -17.57
C ALA A 79 29.78 1.33 -17.01
N GLU A 80 30.29 2.55 -17.01
CA GLU A 80 29.57 3.76 -16.59
C GLU A 80 28.38 4.00 -17.54
N SER A 81 28.60 3.90 -18.85
CA SER A 81 27.55 4.07 -19.86
C SER A 81 26.45 3.01 -19.71
N GLU A 82 26.82 1.76 -19.44
CA GLU A 82 25.85 0.69 -19.16
C GLU A 82 25.06 0.98 -17.86
N ALA A 83 25.74 1.42 -16.81
CA ALA A 83 25.11 1.74 -15.54
C ALA A 83 24.09 2.89 -15.66
N LEU A 84 24.40 3.91 -16.45
CA LEU A 84 23.48 5.01 -16.78
C LEU A 84 22.27 4.52 -17.56
N GLY A 85 22.47 3.76 -18.63
CA GLY A 85 21.39 3.21 -19.45
C GLY A 85 20.45 2.29 -18.63
N LEU A 86 21.01 1.46 -17.74
CA LEU A 86 20.22 0.64 -16.83
C LEU A 86 19.44 1.50 -15.84
N GLY A 87 20.03 2.57 -15.32
CA GLY A 87 19.36 3.52 -14.43
C GLY A 87 18.15 4.19 -15.08
N GLU A 88 18.31 4.66 -16.31
CA GLU A 88 17.21 5.25 -17.10
C GLU A 88 16.12 4.23 -17.41
N GLY A 89 16.48 3.01 -17.80
CA GLY A 89 15.52 1.92 -18.04
C GLY A 89 14.73 1.54 -16.80
N ILE A 90 15.39 1.45 -15.64
CA ILE A 90 14.75 1.20 -14.34
C ILE A 90 13.74 2.31 -14.00
N ASN A 91 14.13 3.57 -14.15
CA ASN A 91 13.25 4.70 -13.87
C ASN A 91 12.04 4.71 -14.82
N SER A 92 12.26 4.49 -16.12
CA SER A 92 11.18 4.42 -17.11
C SER A 92 10.16 3.31 -16.78
N LEU A 93 10.63 2.11 -16.40
CA LEU A 93 9.74 1.02 -15.99
C LEU A 93 8.98 1.32 -14.70
N ARG A 94 9.59 2.01 -13.73
CA ARG A 94 8.89 2.45 -12.51
C ARG A 94 7.78 3.43 -12.83
N TYR A 95 8.03 4.44 -13.66
CA TYR A 95 6.99 5.37 -14.12
C TYR A 95 5.86 4.65 -14.87
N HIS A 96 6.21 3.69 -15.71
CA HIS A 96 5.22 2.90 -16.42
C HIS A 96 4.37 2.04 -15.47
N LEU A 97 4.97 1.42 -14.46
CA LEU A 97 4.24 0.69 -13.41
C LEU A 97 3.30 1.58 -12.62
N ASP A 98 3.76 2.78 -12.25
CA ASP A 98 2.92 3.75 -11.55
C ASP A 98 1.74 4.20 -12.43
N TYR A 99 1.98 4.41 -13.71
CA TYR A 99 0.92 4.70 -14.68
C TYR A 99 -0.11 3.56 -14.76
N LEU A 100 0.33 2.31 -14.96
CA LEU A 100 -0.57 1.15 -15.03
C LEU A 100 -1.40 0.99 -13.75
N ARG A 101 -0.82 1.32 -12.59
CA ARG A 101 -1.50 1.24 -11.29
C ARG A 101 -2.51 2.36 -11.04
N THR A 102 -2.51 3.38 -11.87
CA THR A 102 -3.43 4.53 -11.77
C THR A 102 -4.38 4.64 -12.96
N THR A 103 -4.42 3.63 -13.82
CA THR A 103 -5.26 3.58 -15.02
C THR A 103 -5.94 2.20 -15.16
N ASP A 104 -6.10 1.71 -16.37
CA ASP A 104 -6.77 0.45 -16.71
C ASP A 104 -6.27 -0.77 -15.89
N GLY A 105 -5.03 -0.77 -15.48
CA GLY A 105 -4.49 -1.83 -14.63
C GLY A 105 -5.16 -1.91 -13.25
N ALA A 106 -5.54 -0.76 -12.69
CA ALA A 106 -6.26 -0.72 -11.41
C ALA A 106 -7.68 -1.31 -11.54
N GLU A 107 -8.38 -1.02 -12.64
CA GLU A 107 -9.69 -1.59 -12.90
C GLU A 107 -9.63 -3.12 -13.05
N MET A 108 -8.64 -3.64 -13.77
CA MET A 108 -8.39 -5.08 -13.87
C MET A 108 -8.07 -5.72 -12.51
N ALA A 109 -7.28 -5.04 -11.68
CA ALA A 109 -6.96 -5.52 -10.34
C ALA A 109 -8.19 -5.52 -9.42
N LEU A 110 -9.05 -4.49 -9.50
CA LEU A 110 -10.32 -4.44 -8.78
C LEU A 110 -11.30 -5.51 -9.26
N GLU A 111 -11.39 -5.77 -10.57
CA GLU A 111 -12.19 -6.86 -11.12
C GLU A 111 -11.73 -8.23 -10.58
N ALA A 112 -10.42 -8.48 -10.57
CA ALA A 112 -9.86 -9.70 -10.01
C ALA A 112 -10.18 -9.84 -8.51
N LEU A 113 -10.12 -8.73 -7.76
CA LEU A 113 -10.48 -8.70 -6.35
C LEU A 113 -11.98 -8.93 -6.13
N GLY A 114 -12.83 -8.44 -7.02
CA GLY A 114 -14.28 -8.68 -7.02
C GLY A 114 -14.60 -10.16 -7.21
N LYS A 115 -13.94 -10.82 -8.15
CA LYS A 115 -14.04 -12.29 -8.34
C LYS A 115 -13.61 -13.03 -7.08
N ARG A 116 -12.48 -12.62 -6.50
CA ARG A 116 -11.97 -13.21 -5.24
C ARG A 116 -12.96 -13.05 -4.07
N LEU A 117 -13.58 -11.87 -3.93
CA LEU A 117 -14.60 -11.63 -2.91
C LEU A 117 -15.80 -12.57 -3.12
N THR A 118 -16.28 -12.71 -4.34
CA THR A 118 -17.41 -13.60 -4.67
C THR A 118 -17.10 -15.06 -4.31
N GLU A 119 -15.91 -15.54 -4.68
CA GLU A 119 -15.43 -16.89 -4.33
C GLU A 119 -15.34 -17.07 -2.82
N PHE A 120 -14.74 -16.11 -2.15
CA PHE A 120 -14.59 -16.11 -0.70
C PHE A 120 -15.95 -16.15 0.02
N LEU A 121 -16.94 -15.35 -0.39
CA LEU A 121 -18.27 -15.37 0.19
C LEU A 121 -19.00 -16.71 -0.06
N ALA A 122 -18.74 -17.33 -1.20
CA ALA A 122 -19.25 -18.69 -1.47
C ALA A 122 -18.63 -19.74 -0.51
N GLU A 123 -17.33 -19.61 -0.19
CA GLU A 123 -16.67 -20.46 0.81
C GLU A 123 -17.26 -20.27 2.22
N VAL A 124 -17.72 -19.07 2.57
CA VAL A 124 -18.34 -18.73 3.87
C VAL A 124 -19.69 -19.42 4.07
N LYS A 125 -20.49 -19.60 3.02
CA LYS A 125 -21.87 -20.12 3.11
C LYS A 125 -21.98 -21.47 3.81
N LYS A 126 -21.04 -22.36 3.56
CA LYS A 126 -21.08 -23.71 4.17
C LYS A 126 -20.89 -23.65 5.69
N PRO A 127 -19.82 -23.08 6.24
CA PRO A 127 -19.68 -22.96 7.70
C PRO A 127 -20.77 -22.06 8.31
N ALA A 128 -21.27 -21.04 7.59
CA ALA A 128 -22.38 -20.22 8.07
C ALA A 128 -23.67 -21.07 8.29
N ALA A 129 -24.02 -21.94 7.36
CA ALA A 129 -25.14 -22.86 7.52
C ALA A 129 -24.95 -23.85 8.68
N GLU A 130 -23.71 -24.26 8.96
CA GLU A 130 -23.38 -25.20 10.05
C GLU A 130 -23.42 -24.53 11.45
N LEU A 131 -23.51 -23.18 11.56
CA LEU A 131 -23.74 -22.48 12.82
C LEU A 131 -25.09 -22.82 13.46
N ASN A 132 -26.06 -23.20 12.63
CA ASN A 132 -27.40 -23.60 13.07
C ASN A 132 -28.11 -22.47 13.90
N GLY A 133 -27.92 -21.22 13.49
CA GLY A 133 -28.49 -20.05 14.14
C GLY A 133 -27.70 -19.47 15.33
N ALA A 134 -26.55 -20.06 15.69
CA ALA A 134 -25.73 -19.51 16.77
C ALA A 134 -25.18 -18.12 16.39
N ARG A 135 -25.33 -17.14 17.31
CA ARG A 135 -24.94 -15.75 17.14
C ARG A 135 -23.68 -15.36 17.95
N SER A 136 -23.22 -16.28 18.78
CA SER A 136 -21.98 -16.12 19.56
C SER A 136 -21.21 -17.43 19.65
N ALA A 137 -19.94 -17.36 20.08
CA ALA A 137 -19.12 -18.55 20.32
C ALA A 137 -19.74 -19.45 21.40
N GLU A 138 -20.32 -18.85 22.44
CA GLU A 138 -20.98 -19.52 23.55
C GLU A 138 -22.20 -20.27 23.06
N GLU A 139 -23.04 -19.62 22.23
CA GLU A 139 -24.20 -20.27 21.62
C GLU A 139 -23.80 -21.41 20.69
N ALA A 140 -22.73 -21.23 19.91
CA ALA A 140 -22.21 -22.29 19.05
C ALA A 140 -21.78 -23.53 19.87
N ILE A 141 -21.17 -23.31 21.04
CA ILE A 141 -20.83 -24.41 21.96
C ILE A 141 -22.08 -25.07 22.53
N GLN A 142 -23.10 -24.28 22.90
CA GLN A 142 -24.37 -24.81 23.42
C GLN A 142 -25.15 -25.63 22.39
N HIS A 143 -25.15 -25.19 21.12
CA HIS A 143 -25.76 -25.92 20.03
C HIS A 143 -25.05 -27.25 19.74
N GLY A 144 -23.74 -27.33 20.04
CA GLY A 144 -22.95 -28.54 19.85
C GLY A 144 -22.79 -28.96 18.37
N GLY A 145 -22.56 -30.22 18.14
CA GLY A 145 -22.42 -30.76 16.78
C GLY A 145 -21.30 -30.08 15.99
N LYS A 146 -21.64 -29.48 14.84
CA LYS A 146 -20.69 -28.81 13.96
C LYS A 146 -20.53 -27.31 14.26
N ALA A 147 -21.44 -26.70 15.03
CA ALA A 147 -21.48 -25.27 15.23
C ALA A 147 -20.18 -24.68 15.85
N PRO A 148 -19.54 -25.31 16.85
CA PRO A 148 -18.28 -24.79 17.39
C PRO A 148 -17.13 -24.79 16.38
N ALA A 149 -17.05 -25.84 15.54
CA ALA A 149 -16.03 -25.92 14.49
C ALA A 149 -16.29 -24.89 13.38
N ALA A 150 -17.55 -24.70 13.01
CA ALA A 150 -17.98 -23.69 12.05
C ALA A 150 -17.65 -22.27 12.54
N TRP A 151 -17.95 -21.95 13.80
CA TRP A 151 -17.60 -20.65 14.39
C TRP A 151 -16.09 -20.39 14.34
N LYS A 152 -15.29 -21.37 14.73
CA LYS A 152 -13.83 -21.27 14.65
C LYS A 152 -13.33 -21.04 13.21
N THR A 153 -13.92 -21.75 12.25
CA THR A 153 -13.59 -21.59 10.82
C THR A 153 -13.91 -20.17 10.36
N LEU A 154 -15.11 -19.66 10.62
CA LEU A 154 -15.53 -18.32 10.27
C LEU A 154 -14.66 -17.25 10.92
N THR A 155 -14.30 -17.42 12.19
CA THR A 155 -13.36 -16.54 12.88
C THR A 155 -12.01 -16.47 12.14
N GLY A 156 -11.50 -17.61 11.68
CA GLY A 156 -10.27 -17.67 10.88
C GLY A 156 -10.39 -16.97 9.51
N MET A 157 -11.58 -16.93 8.93
CA MET A 157 -11.84 -16.29 7.64
C MET A 157 -11.91 -14.75 7.71
N LEU A 158 -12.13 -14.15 8.88
CA LEU A 158 -12.19 -12.69 9.05
C LEU A 158 -10.92 -11.97 8.57
N GLY A 159 -9.76 -12.62 8.73
CA GLY A 159 -8.48 -12.08 8.23
C GLY A 159 -8.47 -11.92 6.71
N THR A 160 -9.05 -12.87 5.99
CA THR A 160 -9.16 -12.82 4.52
C THR A 160 -10.08 -11.68 4.08
N LEU A 161 -11.26 -11.52 4.70
CA LEU A 161 -12.14 -10.40 4.41
C LEU A 161 -11.43 -9.04 4.60
N ARG A 162 -10.74 -8.87 5.74
CA ARG A 162 -9.96 -7.65 6.01
C ARG A 162 -8.91 -7.40 4.93
N ASN A 163 -8.21 -8.44 4.51
CA ASN A 163 -7.20 -8.33 3.46
C ASN A 163 -7.82 -7.93 2.11
N ILE A 164 -8.96 -8.50 1.73
CA ILE A 164 -9.68 -8.13 0.50
C ILE A 164 -10.08 -6.66 0.55
N ARG A 165 -10.71 -6.20 1.64
CA ARG A 165 -11.14 -4.80 1.78
C ARG A 165 -9.96 -3.83 1.88
N GLN A 166 -8.89 -4.22 2.57
CA GLN A 166 -7.69 -3.40 2.60
C GLN A 166 -7.01 -3.31 1.22
N ALA A 167 -6.99 -4.41 0.46
CA ALA A 167 -6.49 -4.40 -0.91
C ALA A 167 -7.31 -3.46 -1.81
N GLN A 168 -8.63 -3.49 -1.70
CA GLN A 168 -9.53 -2.56 -2.38
C GLN A 168 -9.19 -1.10 -2.08
N LEU A 169 -9.03 -0.75 -0.80
CA LEU A 169 -8.64 0.60 -0.37
C LEU A 169 -7.27 1.01 -0.93
N ASP A 170 -6.29 0.10 -0.88
CA ASP A 170 -4.93 0.39 -1.34
C ASP A 170 -4.86 0.57 -2.87
N ILE A 171 -5.69 -0.14 -3.64
CA ILE A 171 -5.81 0.05 -5.10
C ILE A 171 -6.52 1.37 -5.43
N LEU A 172 -7.56 1.74 -4.70
CA LEU A 172 -8.32 2.96 -4.95
C LEU A 172 -7.62 4.24 -4.45
N ARG A 173 -6.68 4.13 -3.49
CA ARG A 173 -6.01 5.28 -2.88
C ARG A 173 -5.35 6.25 -3.86
N PRO A 174 -4.65 5.81 -4.94
CA PRO A 174 -4.02 6.73 -5.89
C PRO A 174 -5.00 7.63 -6.66
N PHE A 175 -6.27 7.24 -6.76
CA PHE A 175 -7.30 7.98 -7.50
C PHE A 175 -7.95 9.11 -6.68
N ASN A 176 -7.56 9.25 -5.40
CA ASN A 176 -8.20 10.19 -4.51
C ASN A 176 -7.20 10.84 -3.54
N ASP A 177 -7.48 12.07 -3.10
CA ASP A 177 -6.69 12.83 -2.14
C ASP A 177 -6.68 12.24 -0.70
N GLY A 178 -7.14 11.02 -0.54
CA GLY A 178 -7.23 10.31 0.74
C GLY A 178 -8.39 10.77 1.61
N ARG A 179 -8.79 12.04 1.53
CA ARG A 179 -9.91 12.59 2.33
C ARG A 179 -11.23 11.99 1.89
N ARG A 180 -11.46 11.96 0.58
CA ARG A 180 -12.69 11.39 0.01
C ARG A 180 -12.83 9.90 0.32
N LEU A 181 -11.74 9.14 0.22
CA LEU A 181 -11.71 7.73 0.62
C LEU A 181 -12.04 7.56 2.10
N GLN A 182 -11.53 8.44 2.96
CA GLN A 182 -11.84 8.43 4.38
C GLN A 182 -13.33 8.72 4.64
N GLU A 183 -13.90 9.73 3.97
CA GLU A 183 -15.32 10.07 4.06
C GLU A 183 -16.20 8.90 3.61
N LEU A 184 -15.87 8.23 2.49
CA LEU A 184 -16.59 7.07 1.99
C LEU A 184 -16.49 5.89 2.96
N ARG A 185 -15.31 5.65 3.52
CA ARG A 185 -15.11 4.61 4.52
C ARG A 185 -15.94 4.86 5.78
N GLU A 186 -15.96 6.09 6.27
CA GLU A 186 -16.76 6.48 7.44
C GLU A 186 -18.27 6.29 7.20
N LYS A 187 -18.70 6.42 5.95
CA LYS A 187 -20.07 6.11 5.51
C LYS A 187 -20.30 4.63 5.23
N GLY A 188 -19.31 3.77 5.39
CA GLY A 188 -19.43 2.32 5.16
C GLY A 188 -19.50 1.89 3.68
N HIS A 189 -19.30 2.80 2.72
CA HIS A 189 -19.47 2.51 1.29
C HIS A 189 -18.55 1.42 0.77
N PHE A 190 -17.32 1.31 1.31
CA PHE A 190 -16.38 0.29 0.88
C PHE A 190 -16.72 -1.12 1.35
N GLU A 191 -17.34 -1.21 2.53
CA GLU A 191 -17.73 -2.49 3.11
C GLU A 191 -19.07 -2.97 2.58
N VAL A 192 -19.92 -2.01 2.14
CA VAL A 192 -21.34 -2.27 1.90
C VAL A 192 -21.83 -1.79 0.54
N ALA A 193 -20.93 -1.43 -0.38
CA ALA A 193 -21.35 -1.08 -1.73
C ALA A 193 -22.31 -2.16 -2.29
N GLY A 194 -23.52 -1.76 -2.62
CA GLY A 194 -24.58 -2.67 -3.08
C GLY A 194 -25.44 -3.31 -1.98
N ILE A 195 -25.25 -3.00 -0.69
CA ILE A 195 -26.16 -3.41 0.38
C ILE A 195 -27.24 -2.33 0.54
N ALA A 196 -28.50 -2.69 0.31
CA ALA A 196 -29.62 -1.81 0.63
C ALA A 196 -29.68 -1.58 2.15
N PRO A 197 -29.70 -0.31 2.63
CA PRO A 197 -29.74 -0.01 4.06
C PRO A 197 -31.03 -0.47 4.73
N ASP A 198 -32.12 -0.48 3.99
CA ASP A 198 -33.42 -0.91 4.50
C ASP A 198 -33.37 -2.41 4.85
N GLY A 199 -33.51 -2.69 6.13
CA GLY A 199 -33.58 -4.06 6.65
C GLY A 199 -32.25 -4.63 7.16
N VAL A 200 -31.16 -3.84 7.21
CA VAL A 200 -29.93 -4.27 7.86
C VAL A 200 -30.11 -4.26 9.38
N PRO A 201 -29.85 -5.37 10.09
CA PRO A 201 -29.93 -5.44 11.55
C PRO A 201 -29.04 -4.41 12.23
N GLU A 202 -29.50 -3.83 13.36
CA GLU A 202 -28.78 -2.75 14.05
C GLU A 202 -27.37 -3.15 14.53
N ASP A 203 -27.21 -4.39 14.99
CA ASP A 203 -25.94 -4.96 15.39
C ASP A 203 -24.94 -5.05 14.20
N ILE A 204 -25.46 -5.42 13.04
CA ILE A 204 -24.69 -5.45 11.79
C ILE A 204 -24.33 -4.04 11.33
N MET A 205 -25.30 -3.11 11.37
CA MET A 205 -25.06 -1.68 11.05
C MET A 205 -23.96 -1.09 11.94
N ARG A 206 -23.96 -1.42 13.22
CA ARG A 206 -22.95 -0.96 14.17
C ARG A 206 -21.57 -1.52 13.84
N ALA A 207 -21.47 -2.80 13.47
CA ALA A 207 -20.22 -3.42 13.04
C ALA A 207 -19.66 -2.76 11.76
N MET A 208 -20.56 -2.46 10.80
CA MET A 208 -20.23 -1.75 9.57
C MET A 208 -19.68 -0.34 9.83
N ALA A 209 -20.37 0.43 10.67
CA ALA A 209 -19.97 1.80 11.00
C ALA A 209 -18.65 1.88 11.77
N SER A 210 -18.33 0.87 12.58
CA SER A 210 -17.07 0.79 13.32
C SER A 210 -15.88 0.26 12.50
N GLY A 211 -16.13 -0.26 11.30
CA GLY A 211 -15.11 -0.97 10.49
C GLY A 211 -14.63 -2.26 11.15
N TYR A 212 -15.38 -2.78 12.12
CA TYR A 212 -15.04 -3.99 12.85
C TYR A 212 -15.75 -5.20 12.24
N TYR A 213 -14.98 -6.07 11.63
CA TYR A 213 -15.52 -7.31 11.07
C TYR A 213 -15.62 -8.38 12.16
N ASP A 214 -16.82 -8.92 12.35
CA ASP A 214 -17.08 -10.09 13.19
C ASP A 214 -17.71 -11.25 12.38
N VAL A 215 -17.94 -12.37 13.05
CA VAL A 215 -18.51 -13.57 12.41
C VAL A 215 -19.92 -13.30 11.92
N MET A 216 -20.74 -12.54 12.66
CA MET A 216 -22.11 -12.26 12.27
C MET A 216 -22.19 -11.34 11.06
N TYR A 217 -21.29 -10.33 10.99
CA TYR A 217 -21.13 -9.51 9.79
C TYR A 217 -20.76 -10.37 8.57
N LEU A 218 -19.77 -11.27 8.73
CA LEU A 218 -19.34 -12.14 7.64
C LEU A 218 -20.46 -13.07 7.14
N VAL A 219 -21.22 -13.66 8.07
CA VAL A 219 -22.39 -14.48 7.73
C VAL A 219 -23.43 -13.65 6.99
N TYR A 220 -23.76 -12.46 7.51
CA TYR A 220 -24.75 -11.58 6.91
C TYR A 220 -24.41 -11.22 5.46
N ILE A 221 -23.18 -10.72 5.21
CA ILE A 221 -22.77 -10.34 3.85
C ILE A 221 -22.69 -11.53 2.89
N SER A 222 -22.44 -12.75 3.40
CA SER A 222 -22.37 -13.93 2.53
C SER A 222 -23.72 -14.31 1.92
N ASP A 223 -24.82 -13.89 2.54
CA ASP A 223 -26.18 -14.14 2.06
C ASP A 223 -26.72 -13.03 1.14
N LEU A 224 -26.02 -11.90 1.06
CA LEU A 224 -26.42 -10.77 0.24
C LEU A 224 -26.00 -10.97 -1.23
N PRO A 225 -26.89 -10.68 -2.18
CA PRO A 225 -26.58 -10.86 -3.60
C PRO A 225 -25.68 -9.76 -4.17
N ASN A 226 -25.59 -8.60 -3.51
CA ASN A 226 -25.02 -7.38 -4.06
C ASN A 226 -23.75 -6.92 -3.36
N VAL A 227 -23.03 -7.83 -2.68
CA VAL A 227 -21.72 -7.49 -2.10
C VAL A 227 -20.67 -7.52 -3.19
N TRP A 228 -20.00 -6.42 -3.42
CA TRP A 228 -19.08 -6.26 -4.54
C TRP A 228 -17.80 -5.47 -4.18
N VAL A 229 -16.84 -5.51 -5.08
CA VAL A 229 -15.71 -4.57 -5.13
C VAL A 229 -16.01 -3.59 -6.26
N PRO A 230 -16.06 -2.27 -6.02
CA PRO A 230 -16.29 -1.31 -7.08
C PRO A 230 -15.17 -1.41 -8.13
N PRO A 231 -15.51 -1.45 -9.44
CA PRO A 231 -14.52 -1.60 -10.49
C PRO A 231 -13.67 -0.34 -10.69
N SER A 232 -14.17 0.82 -10.27
CA SER A 232 -13.45 2.09 -10.31
C SER A 232 -13.94 3.01 -9.21
N PHE A 233 -13.25 4.14 -9.01
CA PHE A 233 -13.71 5.19 -8.09
C PHE A 233 -14.99 5.86 -8.61
N ASP A 234 -15.07 6.10 -9.92
CA ASP A 234 -16.25 6.69 -10.56
C ASP A 234 -17.48 5.81 -10.39
N ALA A 235 -17.33 4.48 -10.49
CA ALA A 235 -18.41 3.56 -10.25
C ALA A 235 -18.92 3.61 -8.79
N LEU A 236 -18.02 3.82 -7.85
CA LEU A 236 -18.38 3.99 -6.44
C LEU A 236 -19.13 5.31 -6.18
N GLU A 237 -18.79 6.38 -6.91
CA GLU A 237 -19.49 7.67 -6.81
C GLU A 237 -20.83 7.69 -7.54
N ALA A 238 -20.91 6.93 -8.65
CA ALA A 238 -22.13 6.85 -9.48
C ALA A 238 -23.22 5.95 -8.88
N GLU A 239 -22.89 5.04 -7.95
CA GLU A 239 -23.91 4.39 -7.16
C GLU A 239 -24.67 5.48 -6.42
N ASP A 240 -25.95 5.67 -6.78
CA ASP A 240 -26.89 6.45 -5.97
C ASP A 240 -26.73 5.94 -4.54
N VAL A 241 -25.97 6.69 -3.76
CA VAL A 241 -25.76 6.41 -2.36
C VAL A 241 -27.13 6.39 -1.75
N VAL A 242 -27.66 5.20 -1.61
CA VAL A 242 -28.79 5.01 -0.72
C VAL A 242 -28.25 5.51 0.61
N ASP A 243 -28.61 6.76 0.90
CA ASP A 243 -28.25 7.42 2.14
C ASP A 243 -28.61 6.42 3.23
N CYS A 244 -27.58 5.80 3.84
CA CYS A 244 -27.79 4.89 4.94
C CYS A 244 -28.27 5.78 6.07
N GLY A 245 -29.49 6.29 5.93
CA GLY A 245 -30.11 7.27 6.80
C GLY A 245 -29.92 6.85 8.25
N VAL A 246 -28.77 7.27 8.79
CA VAL A 246 -28.74 7.51 10.25
C VAL A 246 -29.85 8.50 10.44
N PRO A 247 -30.95 8.14 11.16
CA PRO A 247 -32.05 9.06 11.35
C PRO A 247 -31.49 10.39 11.77
N ASP A 248 -31.94 11.46 11.13
CA ASP A 248 -31.48 12.86 11.36
C ASP A 248 -31.63 13.30 12.83
N ASP A 249 -32.27 12.49 13.63
CA ASP A 249 -32.38 12.60 15.09
C ASP A 249 -31.05 12.44 15.85
N SER A 250 -29.98 12.05 15.17
CA SER A 250 -28.61 12.04 15.71
C SER A 250 -27.80 13.25 15.30
N VAL A 251 -28.39 14.30 14.77
CA VAL A 251 -27.78 15.63 14.79
C VAL A 251 -27.59 16.00 16.26
N ILE A 252 -26.51 15.46 16.82
CA ILE A 252 -25.93 16.03 18.03
C ILE A 252 -25.66 17.48 17.63
N ASP A 253 -26.50 18.37 18.12
CA ASP A 253 -26.34 19.81 18.02
C ASP A 253 -24.95 20.15 18.59
N TYR A 254 -23.92 20.07 17.68
CA TYR A 254 -22.61 20.65 17.95
C TYR A 254 -22.74 22.16 17.84
N THR A 255 -23.61 22.77 18.69
CA THR A 255 -23.36 24.14 19.10
C THR A 255 -21.98 24.12 19.75
N PRO A 256 -20.99 24.82 19.16
CA PRO A 256 -19.69 24.93 19.80
C PRO A 256 -19.94 25.51 21.17
N ARG A 257 -19.88 24.69 22.22
CA ARG A 257 -19.74 25.24 23.56
C ARG A 257 -18.53 26.14 23.46
N GLU A 258 -18.73 27.44 23.56
CA GLU A 258 -17.62 28.39 23.67
C GLU A 258 -16.64 27.81 24.67
N ARG A 259 -15.52 27.27 24.10
CA ARG A 259 -14.37 26.94 24.92
C ARG A 259 -13.94 28.27 25.50
N ILE A 260 -14.28 28.51 26.77
CA ILE A 260 -13.62 29.53 27.57
C ILE A 260 -12.14 29.09 27.54
N ILE A 261 -11.40 29.65 26.58
CA ILE A 261 -9.93 29.51 26.51
C ILE A 261 -9.47 30.28 27.76
N PRO A 262 -8.85 29.62 28.74
CA PRO A 262 -8.28 30.37 29.86
C PRO A 262 -7.24 31.30 29.25
N VAL A 263 -7.46 32.60 29.39
CA VAL A 263 -6.50 33.63 29.02
C VAL A 263 -5.29 33.42 29.88
N HIS A 264 -4.28 32.75 29.34
CA HIS A 264 -2.97 32.69 29.95
C HIS A 264 -2.43 34.14 29.99
N PRO A 265 -2.02 34.65 31.15
CA PRO A 265 -1.40 35.96 31.23
C PRO A 265 -0.14 35.93 30.31
N GLU A 266 -0.03 36.93 29.44
CA GLU A 266 1.11 37.10 28.57
C GLU A 266 2.43 36.99 29.37
N PRO A 267 3.43 36.21 28.92
CA PRO A 267 4.72 36.21 29.56
C PRO A 267 5.32 37.62 29.46
N LYS A 268 5.63 38.20 30.59
CA LYS A 268 6.34 39.50 30.66
C LYS A 268 7.61 39.37 29.81
N ARG A 269 7.66 40.16 28.74
CA ARG A 269 8.87 40.32 27.92
C ARG A 269 9.94 40.95 28.80
N HIS A 270 10.91 40.14 29.25
CA HIS A 270 12.15 40.66 29.79
C HIS A 270 12.90 41.36 28.63
N GLY A 271 13.05 42.70 28.80
CA GLY A 271 13.81 43.48 27.86
C GLY A 271 15.26 42.95 27.79
N PHE A 272 15.68 42.58 26.62
CA PHE A 272 17.09 42.35 26.34
C PHE A 272 17.78 43.73 26.37
N GLU A 273 18.58 43.99 27.41
CA GLU A 273 19.52 45.08 27.42
C GLU A 273 20.55 44.84 26.30
N ARG A 274 20.67 45.83 25.39
CA ARG A 274 21.68 45.82 24.34
C ARG A 274 23.06 45.97 25.00
N THR A 275 23.90 44.98 24.82
CA THR A 275 25.36 45.08 25.09
C THR A 275 25.99 46.16 24.21
N PRO A 276 26.87 47.01 24.73
CA PRO A 276 27.49 48.09 23.95
C PRO A 276 28.53 47.54 22.96
N ASP A 277 28.58 48.20 21.78
CA ASP A 277 29.55 47.99 20.71
C ASP A 277 30.97 48.03 21.21
N ILE A 278 31.72 46.93 21.04
CA ILE A 278 33.17 46.90 21.21
C ILE A 278 33.81 47.29 19.88
N THR A 279 34.23 48.54 19.78
CA THR A 279 35.10 49.03 18.71
C THR A 279 36.53 48.50 18.93
N LEU A 280 36.98 47.57 18.09
CA LEU A 280 38.38 47.19 17.98
C LEU A 280 39.15 48.24 17.17
N LYS A 281 40.17 48.79 17.80
CA LYS A 281 41.22 49.58 17.15
C LYS A 281 42.28 48.68 16.55
#